data_ba6f7b2a342c6bc1e76fb2d722a403e5
#
_entry.id   ba6f7b2a342c6bc1e76fb2d722a403e5
#
_cell.length_a   1.000
_cell.length_b   1.000
_cell.length_c   1.000
_cell.angle_alpha   90.00
_cell.angle_beta   90.00
_cell.angle_gamma   90.00
#
_symmetry.space_group_name_H-M   'P 1'
#
loop_
_entity.id
_entity.type
_entity.pdbx_description
1 polymer ?
#
loop_
_entity_poly.entity_id
_entity_poly.type
_entity_poly.pdbx_seq_one_letter_code
_entity_poly.pdbx_strand_id
1 'polypeptide(L)'
;PIDFKQYSFPSCQKKGKKNLRVNMWLQREIILDARKRGFHIVTSEIVSKLSEINDIKVGLLNLFIKHTSASLTINENADPSVRLDFESHFNHTVPENQYFYQHTYEGPDDMPAHLKASIIGSSIDVPISNGYLALGTWQGIYLCEHRDKGASRKIVATMQGE
;
A
#
# COMPACT_ATOMS: atom_id res chain seq x y z
N PRO A 1 -48.89 -12.47 -33.54
CA PRO A 1 -48.57 -11.13 -33.14
C PRO A 1 -48.81 -10.99 -31.64
N ILE A 2 -47.74 -10.74 -30.88
CA ILE A 2 -47.79 -10.58 -29.42
C ILE A 2 -48.02 -9.10 -29.15
N ASP A 3 -49.09 -8.80 -28.44
CA ASP A 3 -49.54 -7.45 -28.09
C ASP A 3 -48.69 -6.88 -26.93
N PHE A 4 -47.90 -5.85 -27.18
CA PHE A 4 -46.98 -5.18 -26.24
C PHE A 4 -47.62 -3.98 -25.51
N LYS A 5 -48.89 -4.03 -25.19
CA LYS A 5 -49.56 -2.95 -24.44
C LYS A 5 -49.98 -3.45 -23.05
N GLN A 6 -49.08 -3.52 -22.10
CA GLN A 6 -49.41 -3.44 -20.65
C GLN A 6 -48.16 -3.54 -19.76
N TYR A 7 -47.30 -2.55 -19.83
CA TYR A 7 -46.41 -2.28 -18.69
C TYR A 7 -46.33 -0.76 -18.46
N SER A 8 -47.26 -0.25 -17.67
CA SER A 8 -47.16 1.10 -17.12
C SER A 8 -46.17 1.06 -15.94
N PHE A 9 -45.04 1.71 -16.12
CA PHE A 9 -44.11 1.93 -15.00
C PHE A 9 -44.68 2.99 -14.05
N PRO A 10 -44.73 2.76 -12.72
CA PRO A 10 -45.13 3.78 -11.78
C PRO A 10 -44.11 4.90 -11.75
N SER A 11 -44.54 6.14 -11.95
CA SER A 11 -43.73 7.34 -11.80
C SER A 11 -43.27 7.52 -10.38
N CYS A 12 -42.01 7.16 -10.08
CA CYS A 12 -41.39 7.42 -8.79
C CYS A 12 -40.90 8.87 -8.73
N GLN A 13 -41.80 9.80 -8.43
CA GLN A 13 -41.42 11.14 -7.98
C GLN A 13 -41.20 11.13 -6.46
N LYS A 14 -40.00 10.86 -6.03
CA LYS A 14 -39.50 11.32 -4.72
C LYS A 14 -38.28 12.19 -5.00
N LYS A 15 -38.49 13.49 -4.97
CA LYS A 15 -37.42 14.49 -4.81
C LYS A 15 -36.80 14.32 -3.43
N GLY A 16 -35.94 13.32 -3.27
CA GLY A 16 -35.01 13.24 -2.16
C GLY A 16 -33.96 14.33 -2.35
N LYS A 17 -33.71 15.13 -1.33
CA LYS A 17 -32.55 16.02 -1.27
C LYS A 17 -31.33 15.18 -1.63
N LYS A 18 -30.72 15.42 -2.80
CA LYS A 18 -29.38 14.91 -3.12
C LYS A 18 -28.44 15.54 -2.11
N ASN A 19 -28.10 14.84 -1.04
CA ASN A 19 -26.88 15.14 -0.34
C ASN A 19 -25.78 15.02 -1.40
N LEU A 20 -25.22 16.14 -1.80
CA LEU A 20 -24.00 16.16 -2.60
C LEU A 20 -22.93 15.53 -1.70
N ARG A 21 -22.67 14.24 -1.94
CA ARG A 21 -21.53 13.57 -1.33
C ARG A 21 -20.30 14.22 -1.95
N VAL A 22 -19.53 14.89 -1.13
CA VAL A 22 -18.28 15.52 -1.58
C VAL A 22 -17.26 14.38 -1.63
N ASN A 23 -16.99 13.87 -2.81
CA ASN A 23 -15.86 12.96 -3.00
C ASN A 23 -14.58 13.76 -2.76
N MET A 24 -13.87 13.42 -1.70
CA MET A 24 -12.58 13.99 -1.40
C MET A 24 -11.48 13.22 -2.15
N TRP A 25 -10.61 13.97 -2.84
CA TRP A 25 -9.33 13.48 -3.33
C TRP A 25 -8.22 14.26 -2.64
N LEU A 26 -7.33 13.55 -1.99
CA LEU A 26 -6.20 14.16 -1.29
C LEU A 26 -4.94 13.36 -1.59
N GLN A 27 -3.83 14.07 -1.83
CA GLN A 27 -2.53 13.45 -2.03
C GLN A 27 -1.49 14.12 -1.13
N ARG A 28 -0.66 13.29 -0.50
CA ARG A 28 0.45 13.71 0.37
C ARG A 28 1.70 12.94 0.03
N GLU A 29 2.84 13.60 0.02
CA GLU A 29 4.12 12.92 0.12
C GLU A 29 4.49 12.79 1.60
N ILE A 30 4.72 11.57 2.05
CA ILE A 30 5.21 11.28 3.41
C ILE A 30 6.60 10.65 3.32
N ILE A 31 7.39 10.87 4.35
CA ILE A 31 8.75 10.32 4.47
C ILE A 31 8.74 9.34 5.64
N LEU A 32 9.08 8.10 5.35
CA LEU A 32 9.34 7.08 6.38
C LEU A 32 10.79 7.17 6.85
N ASP A 33 11.00 6.90 8.12
CA ASP A 33 12.32 6.89 8.72
C ASP A 33 13.22 5.85 8.08
N ALA A 34 14.53 6.14 8.03
CA ALA A 34 15.52 5.20 7.52
C ALA A 34 15.52 3.90 8.34
N ARG A 35 15.56 2.77 7.64
CA ARG A 35 15.58 1.42 8.22
C ARG A 35 16.78 0.65 7.72
N LYS A 36 17.25 -0.31 8.50
CA LYS A 36 18.17 -1.34 8.04
C LYS A 36 17.42 -2.27 7.08
N ARG A 37 18.14 -3.01 6.27
CA ARG A 37 17.59 -4.09 5.44
C ARG A 37 16.68 -5.00 6.26
N GLY A 38 15.54 -5.35 5.70
CA GLY A 38 14.53 -6.20 6.33
C GLY A 38 13.10 -5.72 6.11
N PHE A 39 12.18 -6.38 6.79
CA PHE A 39 10.73 -6.16 6.70
C PHE A 39 10.25 -5.43 7.96
N HIS A 40 9.69 -4.24 7.81
CA HIS A 40 9.35 -3.34 8.91
C HIS A 40 7.88 -2.95 8.90
N ILE A 41 7.16 -3.17 10.02
CA ILE A 41 5.79 -2.68 10.18
C ILE A 41 5.83 -1.16 10.30
N VAL A 42 5.10 -0.47 9.43
CA VAL A 42 5.06 0.99 9.35
C VAL A 42 3.65 1.56 9.43
N THR A 43 2.65 0.74 9.77
CA THR A 43 1.24 1.14 9.85
C THR A 43 1.03 2.37 10.72
N SER A 44 1.53 2.35 11.96
CA SER A 44 1.36 3.46 12.90
C SER A 44 2.09 4.72 12.45
N GLU A 45 3.29 4.57 11.85
CA GLU A 45 4.04 5.70 11.29
C GLU A 45 3.28 6.37 10.14
N ILE A 46 2.69 5.57 9.24
CA ILE A 46 1.88 6.09 8.12
C ILE A 46 0.63 6.81 8.64
N VAL A 47 -0.13 6.16 9.52
CA VAL A 47 -1.38 6.73 10.07
C VAL A 47 -1.10 8.04 10.82
N SER A 48 -0.01 8.11 11.59
CA SER A 48 0.37 9.34 12.31
C SER A 48 0.68 10.54 11.40
N LYS A 49 1.04 10.28 10.14
CA LYS A 49 1.36 11.30 9.12
C LYS A 49 0.16 11.64 8.22
N LEU A 50 -0.98 10.95 8.36
CA LEU A 50 -2.17 11.06 7.51
C LEU A 50 -3.44 11.22 8.38
N SER A 51 -3.51 12.32 9.14
CA SER A 51 -4.65 12.60 10.03
C SER A 51 -5.99 12.69 9.30
N GLU A 52 -5.96 13.00 8.01
CA GLU A 52 -7.14 13.12 7.14
C GLU A 52 -7.90 11.79 6.94
N ILE A 53 -7.27 10.67 7.25
CA ILE A 53 -7.96 9.36 7.28
C ILE A 53 -9.16 9.40 8.22
N ASN A 54 -9.06 10.13 9.34
CA ASN A 54 -10.12 10.22 10.35
C ASN A 54 -11.42 10.85 9.83
N ASP A 55 -11.33 11.64 8.76
CA ASP A 55 -12.48 12.35 8.17
C ASP A 55 -13.18 11.51 7.07
N ILE A 56 -12.63 10.36 6.71
CA ILE A 56 -13.14 9.51 5.64
C ILE A 56 -14.01 8.41 6.22
N LYS A 57 -15.30 8.42 5.89
CA LYS A 57 -16.25 7.41 6.33
C LYS A 57 -16.13 6.11 5.50
N VAL A 58 -16.01 6.25 4.19
CA VAL A 58 -15.81 5.15 3.24
C VAL A 58 -14.83 5.62 2.19
N GLY A 59 -13.74 4.90 2.00
CA GLY A 59 -12.72 5.34 1.05
C GLY A 59 -11.63 4.32 0.81
N LEU A 60 -10.59 4.80 0.14
CA LEU A 60 -9.40 4.05 -0.21
C LEU A 60 -8.16 4.89 0.04
N LEU A 61 -7.17 4.30 0.68
CA LEU A 61 -5.80 4.79 0.75
C LEU A 61 -4.95 3.97 -0.22
N ASN A 62 -4.41 4.64 -1.25
CA ASN A 62 -3.33 4.10 -2.06
C ASN A 62 -1.99 4.63 -1.52
N LEU A 63 -1.01 3.75 -1.36
CA LEU A 63 0.36 4.07 -1.00
C LEU A 63 1.28 3.65 -2.15
N PHE A 64 2.06 4.58 -2.67
CA PHE A 64 3.02 4.34 -3.73
C PHE A 64 4.43 4.75 -3.29
N ILE A 65 5.37 3.80 -3.24
CA ILE A 65 6.76 4.07 -2.87
C ILE A 65 7.57 4.59 -4.07
N LYS A 66 8.27 5.71 -3.88
CA LYS A 66 9.04 6.39 -4.94
C LYS A 66 10.49 5.89 -5.01
N HIS A 67 10.70 4.59 -4.88
CA HIS A 67 12.04 3.98 -4.87
C HIS A 67 12.05 2.65 -5.62
N THR A 68 13.19 2.30 -6.19
CA THR A 68 13.39 1.06 -6.96
C THR A 68 14.04 -0.06 -6.16
N SER A 69 14.46 0.21 -4.92
CA SER A 69 15.17 -0.73 -4.05
C SER A 69 14.50 -0.93 -2.68
N ALA A 70 13.22 -0.57 -2.61
CA ALA A 70 12.34 -0.82 -1.48
C ALA A 70 10.92 -1.07 -2.00
N SER A 71 10.08 -1.73 -1.23
CA SER A 71 8.73 -2.10 -1.63
C SER A 71 7.74 -1.99 -0.48
N LEU A 72 6.44 -2.11 -0.80
CA LEU A 72 5.34 -2.11 0.15
C LEU A 72 4.57 -3.41 0.04
N THR A 73 4.14 -3.95 1.18
CA THR A 73 3.20 -5.07 1.22
C THR A 73 2.33 -5.02 2.47
N ILE A 74 1.33 -5.89 2.55
CA ILE A 74 0.50 -6.10 3.73
C ILE A 74 0.68 -7.54 4.17
N ASN A 75 1.05 -7.74 5.42
CA ASN A 75 1.22 -9.07 5.98
C ASN A 75 1.02 -9.07 7.50
N GLU A 76 1.34 -10.19 8.15
CA GLU A 76 1.13 -10.41 9.56
C GLU A 76 1.94 -9.43 10.44
N ASN A 77 1.26 -8.82 11.42
CA ASN A 77 1.86 -7.87 12.36
C ASN A 77 2.07 -8.46 13.79
N ALA A 78 1.70 -9.72 14.02
CA ALA A 78 1.72 -10.31 15.35
C ALA A 78 3.05 -10.99 15.67
N ASP A 79 3.45 -12.01 14.88
CA ASP A 79 4.66 -12.78 15.12
C ASP A 79 5.89 -12.13 14.47
N PRO A 80 6.90 -11.73 15.27
CA PRO A 80 8.15 -11.19 14.73
C PRO A 80 8.91 -12.16 13.81
N SER A 81 8.74 -13.47 13.97
CA SER A 81 9.43 -14.49 13.16
C SER A 81 9.06 -14.41 11.69
N VAL A 82 7.82 -14.02 11.36
CA VAL A 82 7.37 -13.81 9.98
C VAL A 82 8.29 -12.85 9.22
N ARG A 83 8.73 -11.78 9.87
CA ARG A 83 9.63 -10.79 9.24
C ARG A 83 11.04 -11.33 9.01
N LEU A 84 11.52 -12.17 9.92
CA LEU A 84 12.82 -12.82 9.80
C LEU A 84 12.79 -13.88 8.69
N ASP A 85 11.72 -14.62 8.61
CA ASP A 85 11.52 -15.65 7.58
C ASP A 85 11.39 -15.02 6.18
N PHE A 86 10.67 -13.89 6.06
CA PHE A 86 10.64 -13.13 4.81
C PHE A 86 12.05 -12.72 4.37
N GLU A 87 12.84 -12.12 5.26
CA GLU A 87 14.20 -11.69 4.94
C GLU A 87 15.05 -12.89 4.52
N SER A 88 15.00 -13.98 5.26
CA SER A 88 15.74 -15.22 4.95
C SER A 88 15.31 -15.82 3.63
N HIS A 89 14.00 -15.91 3.38
CA HIS A 89 13.45 -16.46 2.15
C HIS A 89 13.86 -15.65 0.91
N PHE A 90 13.70 -14.31 0.99
CA PHE A 90 14.06 -13.45 -0.14
C PHE A 90 15.57 -13.38 -0.38
N ASN A 91 16.39 -13.50 0.66
CA ASN A 91 17.85 -13.60 0.49
C ASN A 91 18.26 -14.91 -0.17
N HIS A 92 17.55 -15.99 0.12
CA HIS A 92 17.79 -17.30 -0.54
C HIS A 92 17.30 -17.29 -1.98
N THR A 93 16.13 -16.73 -2.24
CA THR A 93 15.49 -16.76 -3.58
C THR A 93 16.13 -15.76 -4.54
N VAL A 94 16.57 -14.61 -4.03
CA VAL A 94 17.21 -13.53 -4.80
C VAL A 94 18.57 -13.22 -4.16
N PRO A 95 19.56 -14.11 -4.33
CA PRO A 95 20.85 -13.97 -3.67
C PRO A 95 21.73 -12.92 -4.33
N GLU A 96 22.67 -12.39 -3.54
CA GLU A 96 23.71 -11.48 -4.00
C GLU A 96 24.80 -12.23 -4.83
N ASN A 97 25.67 -11.45 -5.46
CA ASN A 97 26.87 -11.95 -6.13
C ASN A 97 26.64 -13.03 -7.20
N GLN A 98 25.51 -12.97 -7.90
CA GLN A 98 25.27 -13.90 -9.00
C GLN A 98 26.16 -13.55 -10.20
N TYR A 99 26.83 -14.54 -10.78
CA TYR A 99 27.79 -14.36 -11.88
C TYR A 99 27.20 -13.70 -13.14
N PHE A 100 25.88 -13.74 -13.31
CA PHE A 100 25.17 -13.14 -14.44
C PHE A 100 24.65 -11.72 -14.16
N TYR A 101 24.79 -11.18 -12.94
CA TYR A 101 24.43 -9.81 -12.65
C TYR A 101 25.46 -8.85 -13.26
N GLN A 102 24.98 -7.90 -14.05
CA GLN A 102 25.79 -6.85 -14.65
C GLN A 102 25.70 -5.53 -13.85
N HIS A 103 24.61 -5.35 -13.10
CA HIS A 103 24.38 -4.16 -12.27
C HIS A 103 25.05 -4.34 -10.90
N THR A 104 26.32 -3.98 -10.81
CA THR A 104 27.15 -4.28 -9.62
C THR A 104 27.85 -3.05 -9.04
N TYR A 105 27.61 -1.85 -9.64
CA TYR A 105 28.38 -0.66 -9.33
C TYR A 105 28.09 -0.11 -7.92
N GLU A 106 26.85 -0.20 -7.44
CA GLU A 106 26.42 0.32 -6.14
C GLU A 106 26.49 -0.70 -5.00
N GLY A 107 27.08 -1.86 -5.24
CA GLY A 107 27.28 -2.93 -4.26
C GLY A 107 26.55 -4.22 -4.59
N PRO A 108 26.86 -5.29 -3.83
CA PRO A 108 26.31 -6.62 -4.13
C PRO A 108 24.80 -6.73 -3.82
N ASP A 109 24.29 -5.88 -2.93
CA ASP A 109 22.90 -5.85 -2.50
C ASP A 109 21.97 -5.11 -3.47
N ASP A 110 22.52 -4.35 -4.44
CA ASP A 110 21.73 -3.41 -5.27
C ASP A 110 20.86 -4.15 -6.29
N MET A 111 21.43 -4.99 -7.14
CA MET A 111 20.62 -5.77 -8.10
C MET A 111 19.57 -6.66 -7.42
N PRO A 112 19.89 -7.40 -6.35
CA PRO A 112 18.90 -8.10 -5.54
C PRO A 112 17.79 -7.19 -4.99
N ALA A 113 18.11 -5.97 -4.57
CA ALA A 113 17.12 -5.03 -4.08
C ALA A 113 16.11 -4.62 -5.18
N HIS A 114 16.58 -4.38 -6.41
CA HIS A 114 15.70 -4.10 -7.55
C HIS A 114 14.78 -5.27 -7.88
N LEU A 115 15.29 -6.49 -7.85
CA LEU A 115 14.50 -7.70 -8.10
C LEU A 115 13.45 -7.93 -7.02
N LYS A 116 13.83 -7.84 -5.74
CA LYS A 116 12.91 -7.98 -4.61
C LYS A 116 11.81 -6.92 -4.67
N ALA A 117 12.18 -5.66 -4.95
CA ALA A 117 11.22 -4.56 -5.08
C ALA A 117 10.22 -4.81 -6.22
N SER A 118 10.68 -5.36 -7.35
CA SER A 118 9.83 -5.70 -8.50
C SER A 118 8.90 -6.88 -8.21
N ILE A 119 9.36 -7.86 -7.43
CA ILE A 119 8.56 -9.05 -7.06
C ILE A 119 7.45 -8.67 -6.07
N ILE A 120 7.79 -7.89 -5.03
CA ILE A 120 6.85 -7.54 -3.96
C ILE A 120 5.90 -6.43 -4.40
N GLY A 121 6.42 -5.41 -5.08
CA GLY A 121 5.64 -4.32 -5.64
C GLY A 121 5.86 -2.97 -4.99
N SER A 122 5.49 -1.93 -5.74
CA SER A 122 5.71 -0.53 -5.37
C SER A 122 4.46 0.17 -4.81
N SER A 123 3.31 -0.50 -4.80
CA SER A 123 2.04 0.11 -4.38
C SER A 123 1.15 -0.89 -3.67
N ILE A 124 0.38 -0.37 -2.71
CA ILE A 124 -0.68 -1.12 -2.02
C ILE A 124 -1.92 -0.25 -1.88
N ASP A 125 -3.08 -0.90 -1.84
CA ASP A 125 -4.37 -0.28 -1.58
C ASP A 125 -4.93 -0.80 -0.26
N VAL A 126 -5.43 0.12 0.58
CA VAL A 126 -6.05 -0.21 1.86
C VAL A 126 -7.41 0.50 1.94
N PRO A 127 -8.52 -0.23 2.10
CA PRO A 127 -9.82 0.40 2.32
C PRO A 127 -9.82 1.23 3.62
N ILE A 128 -10.58 2.33 3.61
CA ILE A 128 -10.84 3.15 4.80
C ILE A 128 -12.31 2.96 5.19
N SER A 129 -12.56 2.73 6.47
CA SER A 129 -13.90 2.60 7.03
C SER A 129 -14.00 3.34 8.35
N ASN A 130 -14.92 4.32 8.41
CA ASN A 130 -15.20 5.12 9.61
C ASN A 130 -13.95 5.72 10.27
N GLY A 131 -13.05 6.29 9.48
CA GLY A 131 -11.84 6.95 9.96
C GLY A 131 -10.66 6.02 10.26
N TYR A 132 -10.75 4.74 9.91
CA TYR A 132 -9.72 3.75 10.19
C TYR A 132 -9.35 2.97 8.92
N LEU A 133 -8.10 2.51 8.86
CA LEU A 133 -7.70 1.53 7.85
C LEU A 133 -8.41 0.20 8.12
N ALA A 134 -9.14 -0.33 7.14
CA ALA A 134 -9.88 -1.58 7.27
C ALA A 134 -8.97 -2.80 7.09
N LEU A 135 -7.89 -2.83 7.86
CA LEU A 135 -6.98 -3.98 7.93
C LEU A 135 -7.59 -5.09 8.79
N GLY A 136 -7.31 -6.34 8.43
CA GLY A 136 -7.64 -7.48 9.28
C GLY A 136 -6.81 -7.48 10.58
N THR A 137 -7.27 -8.22 11.59
CA THR A 137 -6.67 -8.27 12.95
C THR A 137 -5.15 -8.51 12.93
N TRP A 138 -4.69 -9.34 12.03
CA TRP A 138 -3.29 -9.73 11.89
C TRP A 138 -2.53 -8.93 10.82
N GLN A 139 -3.19 -8.03 10.08
CA GLN A 139 -2.57 -7.30 8.99
C GLN A 139 -1.87 -6.03 9.47
N GLY A 140 -0.70 -5.79 8.91
CA GLY A 140 0.03 -4.53 9.01
C GLY A 140 0.64 -4.15 7.68
N ILE A 141 0.85 -2.86 7.48
CA ILE A 141 1.56 -2.32 6.32
C ILE A 141 3.05 -2.46 6.59
N TYR A 142 3.75 -3.00 5.61
CA TYR A 142 5.18 -3.22 5.66
C TYR A 142 5.94 -2.31 4.69
N LEU A 143 6.98 -1.68 5.19
CA LEU A 143 8.11 -1.24 4.37
C LEU A 143 9.10 -2.39 4.29
N CYS A 144 9.38 -2.84 3.07
CA CYS A 144 10.41 -3.82 2.79
C CYS A 144 11.65 -3.07 2.30
N GLU A 145 12.63 -2.92 3.16
CA GLU A 145 13.92 -2.30 2.84
C GLU A 145 14.87 -3.38 2.33
N HIS A 146 15.38 -3.20 1.10
CA HIS A 146 16.19 -4.22 0.46
C HIS A 146 17.68 -3.88 0.39
N ARG A 147 18.06 -2.63 0.76
CA ARG A 147 19.46 -2.20 0.83
C ARG A 147 20.03 -2.37 2.24
N ASP A 148 21.30 -2.77 2.33
CA ASP A 148 22.02 -2.86 3.61
C ASP A 148 22.11 -1.51 4.30
N LYS A 149 22.24 -0.45 3.53
CA LYS A 149 22.30 0.95 4.00
C LYS A 149 21.09 1.71 3.43
N GLY A 150 19.90 1.34 3.89
CA GLY A 150 18.66 2.02 3.54
C GLY A 150 18.65 3.47 4.04
N ALA A 151 18.14 4.38 3.20
CA ALA A 151 17.85 5.75 3.57
C ALA A 151 16.37 5.91 3.92
N SER A 152 15.94 7.11 4.31
CA SER A 152 14.51 7.43 4.43
C SER A 152 13.80 7.21 3.10
N ARG A 153 12.57 6.69 3.16
CA ARG A 153 11.80 6.32 1.97
C ARG A 153 10.61 7.25 1.79
N LYS A 154 10.45 7.78 0.57
CA LYS A 154 9.35 8.64 0.18
C LYS A 154 8.19 7.81 -0.35
N ILE A 155 7.00 8.10 0.15
CA ILE A 155 5.76 7.47 -0.28
C ILE A 155 4.77 8.58 -0.68
N VAL A 156 4.11 8.41 -1.80
CA VAL A 156 2.92 9.18 -2.15
C VAL A 156 1.71 8.43 -1.60
N ALA A 157 1.00 9.07 -0.69
CA ALA A 157 -0.27 8.61 -0.16
C ALA A 157 -1.40 9.35 -0.87
N THR A 158 -2.27 8.62 -1.55
CA THR A 158 -3.46 9.16 -2.20
C THR A 158 -4.70 8.62 -1.48
N MET A 159 -5.54 9.50 -0.99
CA MET A 159 -6.79 9.17 -0.32
C MET A 159 -7.98 9.61 -1.16
N GLN A 160 -8.95 8.73 -1.28
CA GLN A 160 -10.21 8.99 -1.96
C GLN A 160 -11.35 8.48 -1.08
N GLY A 161 -12.38 9.29 -0.87
CA GLY A 161 -13.53 8.84 -0.07
C GLY A 161 -14.58 9.90 0.19
N GLU A 162 -15.56 9.54 1.02
CA GLU A 162 -16.67 10.37 1.47
C GLU A 162 -16.90 10.27 2.98
#